data_0a0d81ac92c9aadabb68470bb4121742
#
_entry.id   0a0d81ac92c9aadabb68470bb4121742
#
_cell.length_a   1.000
_cell.length_b   1.000
_cell.length_c   1.000
_cell.angle_alpha   90.00
_cell.angle_beta   90.00
_cell.angle_gamma   90.00
#
_symmetry.space_group_name_H-M   'P 1'
#
loop_
_entity.id
_entity.type
_entity.pdbx_description
1 polymer ?
#
loop_
_entity_poly.entity_id
_entity_poly.type
_entity_poly.pdbx_seq_one_letter_code
_entity_poly.pdbx_strand_id
1 'polypeptide(L)'
;MTLPAPGAALPDDGYVAYLKAECPTCQLVAPLLGELGATVVVQDEPGAFDGAIDDTALALSFAADVEAVPTLVRRAGGAEVGRTFGWSRADWRRLTGRHTLGADLPELRAGCGSKTREPNVYEHLVARFGAPGFSSRAIAVGDWDDPVEACFDRGWTDGLPVVPPTDARILRMLDGTARRPGEVIGRMPPDLAPLTVEKVAINAVMAGCRPEYMPVLLAAIEAALKPVFTLHGVICTTCFSSPVIIVNGPIARRIGMNSGINALGQGNRANATIGRALNLIIRNVGGGRPGELDRSTIGGPGKYTFCFAENEADPRWQPLAEARGIAAGRSAVTLFQGDGIQGFIDWKSRTPQDLSRSLAMSLLAVGHPKLCEFFNAVLVLSPEHHAIFADAGWDRARIEASLRDNLRRPGRDLVAGAHGVGEGMPADRGDAMVDKFWPEGLLVVRAGGAAGLYSAICCGWTGGRFREESQPVTIEIAE
;
A
#
# COMPACT_ATOMS: atom_id res chain seq x y z
N MET A 1 16.12 24.02 14.85
CA MET A 1 17.23 24.32 13.92
C MET A 1 16.80 25.56 13.15
N THR A 2 17.44 26.70 13.38
CA THR A 2 17.24 27.94 12.61
C THR A 2 17.72 27.69 11.20
N LEU A 3 16.86 27.91 10.21
CA LEU A 3 17.23 27.90 8.80
C LEU A 3 18.46 28.78 8.59
N PRO A 4 19.51 28.33 7.88
CA PRO A 4 20.52 29.25 7.40
C PRO A 4 19.79 30.29 6.54
N ALA A 5 19.98 31.57 6.82
CA ALA A 5 19.50 32.63 5.97
C ALA A 5 20.04 32.37 4.55
N PRO A 6 19.24 32.57 3.49
CA PRO A 6 19.73 32.45 2.13
C PRO A 6 20.91 33.39 1.98
N GLY A 7 22.09 32.83 1.65
CA GLY A 7 23.38 33.55 1.68
C GLY A 7 23.57 34.64 0.62
N ALA A 8 22.54 34.93 -0.19
CA ALA A 8 22.53 36.06 -1.13
C ALA A 8 21.14 36.69 -1.11
N ALA A 9 21.02 37.94 -0.70
CA ALA A 9 19.78 38.70 -0.80
C ALA A 9 19.51 39.04 -2.27
N LEU A 10 18.31 38.68 -2.74
CA LEU A 10 17.83 39.15 -4.06
C LEU A 10 17.61 40.68 -4.02
N PRO A 11 17.83 41.38 -5.13
CA PRO A 11 17.62 42.83 -5.19
C PRO A 11 16.16 43.19 -4.92
N ASP A 12 15.93 44.33 -4.24
CA ASP A 12 14.57 44.82 -4.00
C ASP A 12 13.94 45.36 -5.28
N ASP A 13 14.74 45.92 -6.18
CA ASP A 13 14.30 46.48 -7.47
C ASP A 13 15.13 45.88 -8.61
N GLY A 14 14.48 45.64 -9.76
CA GLY A 14 15.14 45.19 -10.97
C GLY A 14 14.64 43.83 -11.44
N TYR A 15 15.51 43.06 -12.10
CA TYR A 15 15.18 41.78 -12.69
C TYR A 15 15.97 40.66 -12.02
N VAL A 16 15.32 39.53 -11.78
CA VAL A 16 15.92 38.27 -11.33
C VAL A 16 15.57 37.17 -12.33
N ALA A 17 16.59 36.48 -12.82
CA ALA A 17 16.45 35.39 -13.77
C ALA A 17 16.86 34.05 -13.13
N TYR A 18 15.95 33.09 -13.10
CA TYR A 18 16.22 31.72 -12.65
C TYR A 18 16.56 30.85 -13.85
N LEU A 19 17.74 30.24 -13.83
CA LEU A 19 18.31 29.49 -14.94
C LEU A 19 18.82 28.11 -14.49
N LYS A 20 19.07 27.27 -15.50
CA LYS A 20 19.95 26.08 -15.35
C LYS A 20 20.88 25.93 -16.56
N ALA A 21 22.10 25.50 -16.31
CA ALA A 21 23.16 25.40 -17.31
C ALA A 21 22.79 24.45 -18.46
N GLU A 22 22.20 23.32 -18.15
CA GLU A 22 21.80 22.31 -19.15
C GLU A 22 20.60 22.72 -20.03
N CYS A 23 19.95 23.86 -19.76
CA CYS A 23 18.77 24.30 -20.50
C CYS A 23 19.16 25.14 -21.73
N PRO A 24 18.87 24.67 -22.97
CA PRO A 24 19.24 25.40 -24.19
C PRO A 24 18.57 26.76 -24.32
N THR A 25 17.38 26.94 -23.71
CA THR A 25 16.68 28.23 -23.72
C THR A 25 17.32 29.19 -22.72
N CYS A 26 17.84 28.70 -21.59
CA CYS A 26 18.61 29.50 -20.64
C CYS A 26 19.90 30.04 -21.29
N GLN A 27 20.61 29.20 -22.02
CA GLN A 27 21.82 29.60 -22.78
C GLN A 27 21.49 30.64 -23.85
N LEU A 28 20.34 30.50 -24.54
CA LEU A 28 19.88 31.45 -25.57
C LEU A 28 19.66 32.85 -25.00
N VAL A 29 19.06 32.96 -23.81
CA VAL A 29 18.69 34.27 -23.22
C VAL A 29 19.79 34.88 -22.35
N ALA A 30 20.83 34.14 -22.01
CA ALA A 30 21.90 34.59 -21.11
C ALA A 30 22.50 35.96 -21.53
N PRO A 31 22.82 36.23 -22.83
CA PRO A 31 23.34 37.53 -23.26
C PRO A 31 22.41 38.68 -22.93
N LEU A 32 21.08 38.48 -23.04
CA LEU A 32 20.08 39.52 -22.78
C LEU A 32 19.99 39.90 -21.30
N LEU A 33 20.36 38.96 -20.39
CA LEU A 33 20.31 39.22 -18.96
C LEU A 33 21.38 40.24 -18.53
N GLY A 34 22.53 40.21 -19.15
CA GLY A 34 23.56 41.22 -18.97
C GLY A 34 23.08 42.62 -19.45
N GLU A 35 22.39 42.73 -20.61
CA GLU A 35 21.80 43.93 -21.08
C GLU A 35 20.72 44.50 -20.16
N LEU A 36 19.97 43.61 -19.47
CA LEU A 36 18.94 43.95 -18.51
C LEU A 36 19.49 44.34 -17.14
N GLY A 37 20.75 44.06 -16.86
CA GLY A 37 21.31 44.13 -15.50
C GLY A 37 20.62 43.17 -14.55
N ALA A 38 20.15 42.03 -15.06
CA ALA A 38 19.42 41.07 -14.26
C ALA A 38 20.34 40.28 -13.30
N THR A 39 19.89 40.08 -12.07
CA THR A 39 20.53 39.14 -11.16
C THR A 39 20.19 37.71 -11.61
N VAL A 40 21.23 36.92 -11.88
CA VAL A 40 21.08 35.53 -12.32
C VAL A 40 21.16 34.59 -11.13
N VAL A 41 20.24 33.64 -11.04
CA VAL A 41 20.17 32.57 -10.03
C VAL A 41 20.23 31.22 -10.76
N VAL A 42 21.19 30.36 -10.42
CA VAL A 42 21.46 29.12 -11.15
C VAL A 42 21.21 27.91 -10.27
N GLN A 43 20.40 26.96 -10.81
CA GLN A 43 19.90 25.78 -10.10
C GLN A 43 20.85 24.58 -10.12
N ASP A 44 21.87 24.55 -10.99
CA ASP A 44 22.75 23.38 -11.22
C ASP A 44 24.24 23.70 -11.17
N GLU A 45 24.77 24.45 -12.13
CA GLU A 45 26.20 24.76 -12.25
C GLU A 45 26.47 26.26 -12.04
N PRO A 46 26.86 26.69 -10.84
CA PRO A 46 27.05 28.11 -10.51
C PRO A 46 28.01 28.84 -11.44
N GLY A 47 29.03 28.14 -11.95
CA GLY A 47 30.01 28.69 -12.86
C GLY A 47 29.59 28.82 -14.32
N ALA A 48 28.39 28.36 -14.69
CA ALA A 48 27.92 28.39 -16.08
C ALA A 48 27.54 29.78 -16.56
N PHE A 49 27.26 30.71 -15.65
CA PHE A 49 26.88 32.08 -15.95
C PHE A 49 27.66 33.04 -15.04
N ASP A 50 28.35 34.02 -15.62
CA ASP A 50 29.22 34.96 -14.88
C ASP A 50 28.42 35.74 -13.83
N GLY A 51 28.90 35.76 -12.59
CA GLY A 51 28.32 36.50 -11.48
C GLY A 51 26.99 35.93 -10.97
N ALA A 52 26.61 34.70 -11.36
CA ALA A 52 25.36 34.09 -10.92
C ALA A 52 25.41 33.71 -9.42
N ILE A 53 24.25 33.85 -8.80
CA ILE A 53 24.02 33.33 -7.44
C ILE A 53 23.88 31.82 -7.52
N ASP A 54 24.65 31.11 -6.69
CA ASP A 54 24.52 29.67 -6.50
C ASP A 54 23.21 29.31 -5.75
N ASP A 55 22.29 28.65 -6.43
CA ASP A 55 21.06 28.10 -5.84
C ASP A 55 20.98 26.58 -6.06
N THR A 56 22.10 25.89 -6.03
CA THR A 56 22.12 24.40 -6.10
C THR A 56 21.35 23.74 -4.96
N ALA A 57 21.17 24.45 -3.83
CA ALA A 57 20.26 24.05 -2.76
C ALA A 57 18.77 24.30 -3.08
N LEU A 58 18.46 24.97 -4.19
CA LEU A 58 17.14 25.28 -4.69
C LEU A 58 16.25 26.12 -3.75
N ALA A 59 16.84 26.78 -2.75
CA ALA A 59 16.09 27.52 -1.74
C ALA A 59 15.40 28.77 -2.32
N LEU A 60 16.12 29.53 -3.15
CA LEU A 60 15.62 30.75 -3.80
C LEU A 60 14.57 30.40 -4.87
N SER A 61 14.87 29.39 -5.68
CA SER A 61 13.95 28.91 -6.74
C SER A 61 12.67 28.34 -6.16
N PHE A 62 12.76 27.59 -5.02
CA PHE A 62 11.60 27.06 -4.33
C PHE A 62 10.76 28.18 -3.70
N ALA A 63 11.38 29.14 -3.02
CA ALA A 63 10.68 30.29 -2.42
C ALA A 63 10.00 31.18 -3.47
N ALA A 64 10.55 31.25 -4.69
CA ALA A 64 9.99 32.01 -5.82
C ALA A 64 9.01 31.18 -6.66
N ASP A 65 8.70 29.94 -6.27
CA ASP A 65 7.80 29.01 -6.98
C ASP A 65 8.13 28.89 -8.49
N VAL A 66 9.42 28.61 -8.78
CA VAL A 66 9.91 28.49 -10.16
C VAL A 66 9.56 27.10 -10.71
N GLU A 67 8.63 27.04 -11.67
CA GLU A 67 8.21 25.78 -12.30
C GLU A 67 8.97 25.45 -13.59
N ALA A 68 9.39 26.47 -14.29
CA ALA A 68 10.14 26.34 -15.55
C ALA A 68 11.33 27.32 -15.58
N VAL A 69 12.33 27.03 -16.40
CA VAL A 69 13.49 27.89 -16.64
C VAL A 69 13.70 28.12 -18.15
N PRO A 70 14.17 29.28 -18.59
CA PRO A 70 14.39 30.48 -17.79
C PRO A 70 13.06 31.07 -17.26
N THR A 71 13.07 31.57 -16.03
CA THR A 71 12.01 32.45 -15.52
C THR A 71 12.61 33.81 -15.22
N LEU A 72 12.06 34.87 -15.87
CA LEU A 72 12.43 36.26 -15.59
C LEU A 72 11.37 36.89 -14.71
N VAL A 73 11.80 37.37 -13.54
CA VAL A 73 10.96 38.06 -12.55
C VAL A 73 11.35 39.53 -12.49
N ARG A 74 10.36 40.44 -12.55
CA ARG A 74 10.52 41.86 -12.24
C ARG A 74 10.15 42.11 -10.79
N ARG A 75 11.05 42.75 -10.06
CA ARG A 75 10.85 43.13 -8.66
C ARG A 75 10.77 44.65 -8.51
N ALA A 76 9.96 45.10 -7.54
CA ALA A 76 9.87 46.48 -7.12
C ALA A 76 9.51 46.53 -5.61
N GLY A 77 10.29 47.29 -4.84
CA GLY A 77 10.11 47.39 -3.39
C GLY A 77 10.17 46.05 -2.64
N GLY A 78 11.04 45.15 -3.09
CA GLY A 78 11.17 43.81 -2.50
C GLY A 78 10.11 42.77 -2.93
N ALA A 79 9.05 43.20 -3.66
CA ALA A 79 7.97 42.34 -4.13
C ALA A 79 8.12 41.97 -5.60
N GLU A 80 7.59 40.81 -5.99
CA GLU A 80 7.42 40.48 -7.39
C GLU A 80 6.23 41.27 -7.98
N VAL A 81 6.49 41.96 -9.10
CA VAL A 81 5.47 42.76 -9.82
C VAL A 81 5.14 42.17 -11.18
N GLY A 82 5.82 41.15 -11.62
CA GLY A 82 5.54 40.43 -12.85
C GLY A 82 6.59 39.37 -13.17
N ARG A 83 6.20 38.34 -13.94
CA ARG A 83 7.09 37.30 -14.44
C ARG A 83 6.75 36.81 -15.83
N THR A 84 7.74 36.20 -16.47
CA THR A 84 7.57 35.41 -17.69
C THR A 84 8.49 34.20 -17.64
N PHE A 85 8.15 33.12 -18.35
CA PHE A 85 8.92 31.89 -18.39
C PHE A 85 9.16 31.42 -19.82
N GLY A 86 10.24 30.64 -20.02
CA GLY A 86 10.75 30.36 -21.36
C GLY A 86 11.24 31.64 -22.03
N TRP A 87 11.35 31.59 -23.36
CA TRP A 87 11.61 32.75 -24.18
C TRP A 87 10.39 33.06 -25.09
N SER A 88 9.75 34.19 -24.86
CA SER A 88 8.76 34.80 -25.74
C SER A 88 9.17 36.24 -25.92
N ARG A 89 9.55 36.63 -27.13
CA ARG A 89 9.99 38.00 -27.42
C ARG A 89 8.96 39.06 -27.01
N ALA A 90 7.69 38.78 -27.26
CA ALA A 90 6.59 39.67 -26.90
C ALA A 90 6.46 39.81 -25.37
N ASP A 91 6.53 38.71 -24.61
CA ASP A 91 6.34 38.73 -23.16
C ASP A 91 7.53 39.37 -22.45
N TRP A 92 8.77 39.05 -22.90
CA TRP A 92 9.97 39.66 -22.36
C TRP A 92 10.01 41.18 -22.60
N ARG A 93 9.61 41.64 -23.82
CA ARG A 93 9.51 43.07 -24.12
C ARG A 93 8.45 43.75 -23.27
N ARG A 94 7.28 43.13 -23.11
CA ARG A 94 6.20 43.64 -22.26
C ARG A 94 6.64 43.79 -20.81
N LEU A 95 7.29 42.77 -20.25
CA LEU A 95 7.76 42.76 -18.85
C LEU A 95 8.86 43.80 -18.60
N THR A 96 9.77 43.97 -19.57
CA THR A 96 10.96 44.84 -19.43
C THR A 96 10.74 46.27 -19.92
N GLY A 97 9.72 46.49 -20.74
CA GLY A 97 9.51 47.79 -21.43
C GLY A 97 10.55 48.05 -22.53
N ARG A 98 11.40 47.09 -22.90
CA ARG A 98 12.44 47.27 -23.91
C ARG A 98 12.03 46.71 -25.26
N HIS A 99 11.60 47.59 -26.17
CA HIS A 99 11.02 47.21 -27.46
C HIS A 99 12.00 46.53 -28.44
N THR A 100 13.30 46.73 -28.27
CA THR A 100 14.36 46.12 -29.12
C THR A 100 14.95 44.83 -28.58
N LEU A 101 14.60 44.46 -27.38
CA LEU A 101 15.18 43.29 -26.71
C LEU A 101 15.02 42.02 -27.55
N GLY A 102 16.12 41.29 -27.74
CA GLY A 102 16.17 39.99 -28.42
C GLY A 102 15.70 40.03 -29.88
N ALA A 103 16.02 41.10 -30.61
CA ALA A 103 15.63 41.27 -32.03
C ALA A 103 16.15 40.11 -32.90
N ASP A 104 17.36 39.63 -32.60
CA ASP A 104 18.06 38.58 -33.36
C ASP A 104 17.73 37.16 -32.90
N LEU A 105 16.91 37.00 -31.86
CA LEU A 105 16.49 35.72 -31.38
C LEU A 105 15.19 35.24 -32.04
N PRO A 106 14.86 33.95 -32.03
CA PRO A 106 13.56 33.44 -32.48
C PRO A 106 12.42 34.12 -31.72
N GLU A 107 11.21 34.12 -32.27
CA GLU A 107 10.06 34.80 -31.62
C GLU A 107 9.65 34.08 -30.31
N LEU A 108 9.77 32.73 -30.30
CA LEU A 108 9.36 31.89 -29.19
C LEU A 108 10.31 30.71 -29.05
N ARG A 109 10.67 30.37 -27.82
CA ARG A 109 11.30 29.08 -27.46
C ARG A 109 10.82 28.63 -26.08
N ALA A 110 10.27 27.43 -26.01
CA ALA A 110 9.80 26.86 -24.74
C ALA A 110 10.95 26.79 -23.73
N GLY A 111 10.63 26.97 -22.46
CA GLY A 111 11.54 26.70 -21.35
C GLY A 111 11.66 25.21 -21.07
N CYS A 112 12.59 24.88 -20.19
CA CYS A 112 12.74 23.54 -19.60
C CYS A 112 12.09 23.49 -18.22
N GLY A 113 11.74 22.31 -17.72
CA GLY A 113 11.29 22.15 -16.34
C GLY A 113 12.36 22.62 -15.34
N SER A 114 11.94 23.26 -14.26
CA SER A 114 12.80 23.65 -13.15
C SER A 114 13.23 22.41 -12.35
N LYS A 115 14.45 22.44 -11.77
CA LYS A 115 14.90 21.39 -10.84
C LYS A 115 14.03 21.31 -9.58
N THR A 116 13.35 22.38 -9.20
CA THR A 116 12.42 22.38 -8.07
C THR A 116 11.23 21.45 -8.26
N ARG A 117 10.90 21.10 -9.52
CA ARG A 117 9.76 20.24 -9.87
C ARG A 117 10.18 18.83 -10.30
N GLU A 118 11.46 18.52 -10.23
CA GLU A 118 11.93 17.17 -10.52
C GLU A 118 11.42 16.17 -9.48
N PRO A 119 11.05 14.95 -9.90
CA PRO A 119 10.65 13.88 -8.98
C PRO A 119 11.71 13.65 -7.89
N ASN A 120 11.29 13.46 -6.66
CA ASN A 120 12.08 13.36 -5.43
C ASN A 120 12.76 14.67 -4.96
N VAL A 121 12.86 15.71 -5.78
CA VAL A 121 13.45 17.00 -5.36
C VAL A 121 12.37 17.84 -4.68
N TYR A 122 11.19 17.93 -5.26
CA TYR A 122 10.09 18.75 -4.75
C TYR A 122 9.72 18.40 -3.31
N GLU A 123 9.58 17.11 -3.00
CA GLU A 123 9.21 16.65 -1.66
C GLU A 123 10.29 16.96 -0.62
N HIS A 124 11.57 16.89 -1.03
CA HIS A 124 12.67 17.31 -0.16
C HIS A 124 12.69 18.82 0.09
N LEU A 125 12.32 19.62 -0.91
CA LEU A 125 12.23 21.07 -0.76
C LEU A 125 11.05 21.46 0.13
N VAL A 126 9.89 20.83 -0.04
CA VAL A 126 8.73 21.00 0.85
C VAL A 126 9.07 20.61 2.29
N ALA A 127 9.75 19.48 2.48
CA ALA A 127 10.18 19.04 3.80
C ALA A 127 11.18 19.98 4.46
N ARG A 128 12.07 20.59 3.67
CA ARG A 128 13.15 21.44 4.16
C ARG A 128 12.74 22.90 4.32
N PHE A 129 11.99 23.46 3.40
CA PHE A 129 11.68 24.89 3.30
C PHE A 129 10.19 25.19 3.43
N GLY A 130 9.33 24.20 3.24
CA GLY A 130 7.89 24.30 3.38
C GLY A 130 7.42 23.97 4.81
N ALA A 131 6.11 23.94 4.97
CA ALA A 131 5.45 23.44 6.17
C ALA A 131 4.52 22.31 5.72
N PRO A 132 4.95 21.04 5.79
CA PRO A 132 4.16 19.91 5.30
C PRO A 132 2.81 19.73 6.02
N GLY A 133 2.63 20.42 7.17
CA GLY A 133 1.35 20.45 7.88
C GLY A 133 0.99 19.12 8.54
N PHE A 134 1.98 18.27 8.82
CA PHE A 134 1.76 17.00 9.51
C PHE A 134 1.37 17.23 10.97
N SER A 135 0.45 16.39 11.46
CA SER A 135 -0.02 16.40 12.84
C SER A 135 0.74 15.41 13.73
N SER A 136 1.45 14.48 13.14
CA SER A 136 2.25 13.48 13.85
C SER A 136 3.50 14.12 14.45
N ARG A 137 3.88 13.62 15.62
CA ARG A 137 5.05 14.15 16.35
C ARG A 137 6.34 13.86 15.57
N ALA A 138 7.04 14.92 15.15
CA ALA A 138 8.38 14.81 14.60
C ALA A 138 9.41 14.56 15.72
N ILE A 139 10.38 13.71 15.45
CA ILE A 139 11.48 13.39 16.35
C ILE A 139 12.80 13.70 15.65
N ALA A 140 13.62 14.53 16.27
CA ALA A 140 14.97 14.77 15.79
C ALA A 140 15.83 13.52 16.06
N VAL A 141 16.53 13.08 15.04
CA VAL A 141 17.59 12.07 15.12
C VAL A 141 18.90 12.82 14.95
N GLY A 142 19.88 12.56 15.81
CA GLY A 142 21.19 13.22 15.74
C GLY A 142 21.94 12.86 14.46
N ASP A 143 22.85 13.73 14.02
CA ASP A 143 23.61 13.54 12.77
C ASP A 143 24.47 12.26 12.77
N TRP A 144 24.77 11.74 13.96
CA TRP A 144 25.57 10.52 14.17
C TRP A 144 24.75 9.29 14.57
N ASP A 145 23.45 9.45 14.76
CA ASP A 145 22.55 8.36 15.15
C ASP A 145 22.06 7.61 13.91
N ASP A 146 21.97 6.28 14.01
CA ASP A 146 21.33 5.48 12.98
C ASP A 146 19.80 5.64 13.06
N PRO A 147 19.15 6.18 12.02
CA PRO A 147 17.71 6.37 12.05
C PRO A 147 16.91 5.06 12.03
N VAL A 148 17.51 3.94 11.60
CA VAL A 148 16.86 2.61 11.67
C VAL A 148 16.86 2.12 13.11
N GLU A 149 18.01 2.18 13.81
CA GLU A 149 18.11 1.84 15.23
C GLU A 149 17.22 2.74 16.09
N ALA A 150 17.14 4.04 15.75
CA ALA A 150 16.23 4.97 16.42
C ALA A 150 14.74 4.55 16.32
N CYS A 151 14.34 3.82 15.28
CA CYS A 151 12.99 3.25 15.16
C CYS A 151 12.82 2.02 16.06
N PHE A 152 13.86 1.16 16.20
CA PHE A 152 13.86 0.02 17.13
C PHE A 152 13.72 0.49 18.58
N ASP A 153 14.57 1.42 19.01
CA ASP A 153 14.60 1.95 20.38
C ASP A 153 13.26 2.53 20.81
N ARG A 154 12.48 3.06 19.86
CA ARG A 154 11.15 3.61 20.12
C ARG A 154 10.03 2.57 20.02
N GLY A 155 10.35 1.32 19.73
CA GLY A 155 9.38 0.23 19.60
C GLY A 155 8.42 0.39 18.42
N TRP A 156 8.82 1.10 17.36
CA TRP A 156 8.00 1.32 16.17
C TRP A 156 8.06 0.15 15.19
N THR A 157 9.00 -0.76 15.37
CA THR A 157 9.20 -1.88 14.45
C THR A 157 8.45 -3.14 14.90
N ASP A 158 8.24 -4.03 13.98
CA ASP A 158 7.73 -5.39 14.19
C ASP A 158 8.84 -6.42 14.48
N GLY A 159 10.06 -5.95 14.76
CA GLY A 159 11.26 -6.79 14.93
C GLY A 159 12.11 -6.88 13.66
N LEU A 160 11.65 -6.34 12.53
CA LEU A 160 12.41 -6.20 11.30
C LEU A 160 12.78 -4.72 11.08
N PRO A 161 13.90 -4.41 10.41
CA PRO A 161 14.25 -3.04 10.04
C PRO A 161 13.10 -2.37 9.29
N VAL A 162 12.87 -1.10 9.58
CA VAL A 162 11.88 -0.27 8.87
C VAL A 162 12.58 0.84 8.10
N VAL A 163 11.93 1.33 7.06
CA VAL A 163 12.39 2.53 6.36
C VAL A 163 12.06 3.74 7.23
N PRO A 164 13.03 4.57 7.65
CA PRO A 164 12.76 5.75 8.46
C PRO A 164 11.78 6.70 7.76
N PRO A 165 10.64 7.05 8.41
CA PRO A 165 9.58 7.86 7.81
C PRO A 165 9.93 9.36 7.89
N THR A 166 10.80 9.82 7.01
CA THR A 166 11.10 11.26 6.87
C THR A 166 9.95 11.99 6.18
N ASP A 167 9.83 13.31 6.43
CA ASP A 167 8.76 14.12 5.85
C ASP A 167 8.73 14.01 4.32
N ALA A 168 9.88 14.04 3.65
CA ALA A 168 9.95 13.88 2.20
C ALA A 168 9.39 12.52 1.72
N ARG A 169 9.67 11.43 2.44
CA ARG A 169 9.12 10.11 2.11
C ARG A 169 7.63 10.02 2.36
N ILE A 170 7.15 10.68 3.42
CA ILE A 170 5.71 10.73 3.74
C ILE A 170 4.96 11.54 2.69
N LEU A 171 5.46 12.72 2.30
CA LEU A 171 4.90 13.53 1.21
C LEU A 171 4.77 12.72 -0.07
N ARG A 172 5.87 12.07 -0.49
CA ARG A 172 5.85 11.21 -1.66
C ARG A 172 4.88 10.03 -1.54
N MET A 173 4.73 9.43 -0.36
CA MET A 173 3.76 8.34 -0.16
C MET A 173 2.34 8.85 -0.33
N LEU A 174 2.05 10.08 0.09
CA LEU A 174 0.74 10.72 -0.05
C LEU A 174 0.35 11.02 -1.50
N ASP A 175 1.30 11.10 -2.44
CA ASP A 175 0.99 11.20 -3.88
C ASP A 175 0.21 9.98 -4.40
N GLY A 176 0.23 8.87 -3.68
CA GLY A 176 -0.55 7.66 -4.00
C GLY A 176 -2.04 7.75 -3.67
N THR A 177 -2.54 8.87 -3.19
CA THR A 177 -3.95 9.06 -2.84
C THR A 177 -4.39 10.51 -2.99
N ALA A 178 -5.64 10.73 -3.40
CA ALA A 178 -6.24 12.06 -3.41
C ALA A 178 -6.80 12.50 -2.04
N ARG A 179 -6.75 11.64 -1.02
CA ARG A 179 -7.27 11.94 0.33
C ARG A 179 -6.33 12.87 1.08
N ARG A 180 -6.91 13.75 1.90
CA ARG A 180 -6.11 14.72 2.67
C ARG A 180 -5.35 14.02 3.82
N PRO A 181 -4.11 14.42 4.13
CA PRO A 181 -3.31 13.80 5.20
C PRO A 181 -4.01 13.73 6.56
N GLY A 182 -4.69 14.81 6.97
CA GLY A 182 -5.42 14.88 8.23
C GLY A 182 -6.79 14.20 8.25
N GLU A 183 -7.25 13.64 7.14
CA GLU A 183 -8.54 12.94 7.08
C GLU A 183 -8.51 11.69 7.98
N VAL A 184 -9.50 11.58 8.88
CA VAL A 184 -9.67 10.43 9.77
C VAL A 184 -10.45 9.34 9.05
N ILE A 185 -9.80 8.20 8.78
CA ILE A 185 -10.42 7.03 8.15
C ILE A 185 -11.32 6.29 9.14
N GLY A 186 -10.90 6.25 10.40
CA GLY A 186 -11.62 5.57 11.47
C GLY A 186 -10.80 5.48 12.74
N ARG A 187 -11.19 4.59 13.64
CA ARG A 187 -10.48 4.32 14.89
C ARG A 187 -9.88 2.92 14.84
N MET A 188 -8.56 2.82 14.96
CA MET A 188 -7.84 1.55 14.79
C MET A 188 -7.91 0.72 16.09
N PRO A 189 -8.54 -0.48 16.04
CA PRO A 189 -8.47 -1.43 17.14
C PRO A 189 -7.04 -1.95 17.37
N PRO A 190 -6.70 -2.42 18.60
CA PRO A 190 -7.56 -2.49 19.79
C PRO A 190 -7.75 -1.17 20.56
N ASP A 191 -6.77 -0.24 20.54
CA ASP A 191 -6.80 1.02 21.32
C ASP A 191 -7.84 2.05 20.86
N LEU A 192 -8.39 1.86 19.66
CA LEU A 192 -9.35 2.79 19.05
C LEU A 192 -8.79 4.21 18.84
N ALA A 193 -7.48 4.33 18.67
CA ALA A 193 -6.86 5.59 18.33
C ALA A 193 -7.28 6.09 16.93
N PRO A 194 -7.44 7.40 16.73
CA PRO A 194 -7.76 7.96 15.42
C PRO A 194 -6.68 7.60 14.39
N LEU A 195 -7.10 7.00 13.29
CA LEU A 195 -6.24 6.68 12.15
C LEU A 195 -6.45 7.70 11.05
N THR A 196 -5.45 8.54 10.82
CA THR A 196 -5.44 9.51 9.72
C THR A 196 -4.73 8.92 8.50
N VAL A 197 -4.98 9.48 7.32
CA VAL A 197 -4.27 9.14 6.07
C VAL A 197 -2.76 9.35 6.22
N GLU A 198 -2.34 10.40 6.93
CA GLU A 198 -0.94 10.66 7.29
C GLU A 198 -0.32 9.48 8.06
N LYS A 199 -1.01 8.96 9.09
CA LYS A 199 -0.52 7.80 9.86
C LYS A 199 -0.44 6.53 9.00
N VAL A 200 -1.34 6.37 8.04
CA VAL A 200 -1.25 5.28 7.04
C VAL A 200 0.00 5.45 6.21
N ALA A 201 0.25 6.65 5.67
CA ALA A 201 1.44 6.94 4.85
C ALA A 201 2.74 6.71 5.63
N ILE A 202 2.81 7.13 6.90
CA ILE A 202 3.96 6.88 7.79
C ILE A 202 4.26 5.38 7.88
N ASN A 203 3.28 4.55 8.21
CA ASN A 203 3.48 3.10 8.35
C ASN A 203 3.70 2.40 7.00
N ALA A 204 3.13 2.91 5.91
CA ALA A 204 3.41 2.44 4.55
C ALA A 204 4.87 2.70 4.15
N VAL A 205 5.43 3.88 4.47
CA VAL A 205 6.86 4.18 4.31
C VAL A 205 7.68 3.21 5.15
N MET A 206 7.35 3.05 6.43
CA MET A 206 8.07 2.16 7.34
C MET A 206 8.09 0.72 6.83
N ALA A 207 6.99 0.23 6.28
CA ALA A 207 6.91 -1.09 5.66
C ALA A 207 7.71 -1.22 4.36
N GLY A 208 8.05 -0.13 3.70
CA GLY A 208 8.72 -0.09 2.40
C GLY A 208 7.78 -0.09 1.19
N CYS A 209 6.53 0.32 1.35
CA CYS A 209 5.57 0.48 0.25
C CYS A 209 6.05 1.49 -0.81
N ARG A 210 5.40 1.43 -1.97
CA ARG A 210 5.42 2.48 -2.99
C ARG A 210 4.12 3.27 -2.92
N PRO A 211 4.10 4.53 -3.41
CA PRO A 211 2.88 5.34 -3.46
C PRO A 211 1.70 4.63 -4.14
N GLU A 212 1.97 3.92 -5.23
CA GLU A 212 0.95 3.22 -6.02
C GLU A 212 0.23 2.09 -5.24
N TYR A 213 0.74 1.72 -4.06
CA TYR A 213 0.11 0.70 -3.20
C TYR A 213 -0.93 1.28 -2.24
N MET A 214 -0.98 2.61 -2.09
CA MET A 214 -1.90 3.29 -1.16
C MET A 214 -3.38 2.93 -1.38
N PRO A 215 -3.92 2.85 -2.61
CA PRO A 215 -5.32 2.47 -2.80
C PRO A 215 -5.66 1.09 -2.24
N VAL A 216 -4.77 0.10 -2.42
CA VAL A 216 -4.96 -1.25 -1.87
C VAL A 216 -4.90 -1.24 -0.35
N LEU A 217 -3.92 -0.54 0.22
CA LEU A 217 -3.76 -0.44 1.68
C LEU A 217 -4.95 0.27 2.33
N LEU A 218 -5.44 1.35 1.75
CA LEU A 218 -6.60 2.09 2.24
C LEU A 218 -7.86 1.22 2.22
N ALA A 219 -8.12 0.50 1.13
CA ALA A 219 -9.22 -0.45 1.04
C ALA A 219 -9.11 -1.59 2.07
N ALA A 220 -7.91 -2.12 2.29
CA ALA A 220 -7.67 -3.14 3.32
C ALA A 220 -7.95 -2.61 4.74
N ILE A 221 -7.58 -1.35 5.02
CA ILE A 221 -7.90 -0.68 6.28
C ILE A 221 -9.40 -0.50 6.43
N GLU A 222 -10.09 -0.02 5.42
CA GLU A 222 -11.54 0.16 5.45
C GLU A 222 -12.27 -1.16 5.66
N ALA A 223 -11.80 -2.25 5.06
CA ALA A 223 -12.29 -3.61 5.31
C ALA A 223 -12.05 -4.03 6.77
N ALA A 224 -10.85 -3.77 7.30
CA ALA A 224 -10.49 -4.11 8.69
C ALA A 224 -11.31 -3.35 9.73
N LEU A 225 -11.74 -2.14 9.40
CA LEU A 225 -12.55 -1.29 10.27
C LEU A 225 -14.05 -1.59 10.21
N LYS A 226 -14.52 -2.46 9.31
CA LYS A 226 -15.92 -2.92 9.30
C LYS A 226 -16.19 -3.76 10.56
N PRO A 227 -17.24 -3.45 11.31
CA PRO A 227 -17.56 -4.19 12.55
C PRO A 227 -17.63 -5.70 12.35
N VAL A 228 -18.18 -6.14 11.22
CA VAL A 228 -18.33 -7.57 10.87
C VAL A 228 -16.98 -8.29 10.72
N PHE A 229 -15.87 -7.57 10.45
CA PHE A 229 -14.52 -8.16 10.41
C PHE A 229 -14.00 -8.51 11.81
N THR A 230 -14.46 -7.83 12.84
CA THR A 230 -14.10 -8.08 14.25
C THR A 230 -12.59 -7.95 14.50
N LEU A 231 -11.93 -6.93 13.94
CA LEU A 231 -10.46 -6.77 14.04
C LEU A 231 -9.96 -6.80 15.49
N HIS A 232 -10.70 -6.20 16.44
CA HIS A 232 -10.37 -6.24 17.86
C HIS A 232 -10.21 -7.69 18.35
N GLY A 233 -11.19 -8.55 18.04
CA GLY A 233 -11.14 -9.97 18.38
C GLY A 233 -9.97 -10.69 17.70
N VAL A 234 -9.72 -10.44 16.42
CA VAL A 234 -8.61 -11.02 15.65
C VAL A 234 -7.25 -10.73 16.30
N ILE A 235 -7.07 -9.55 16.88
CA ILE A 235 -5.78 -9.16 17.49
C ILE A 235 -5.69 -9.62 18.95
N CYS A 236 -6.78 -9.51 19.73
CA CYS A 236 -6.76 -9.80 21.17
C CYS A 236 -6.98 -11.28 21.52
N THR A 237 -7.25 -12.14 20.54
CA THR A 237 -7.41 -13.58 20.77
C THR A 237 -6.10 -14.26 21.17
N THR A 238 -6.20 -15.41 21.86
CA THR A 238 -5.07 -16.33 22.10
C THR A 238 -4.72 -17.16 20.87
N CYS A 239 -5.59 -17.24 19.87
CA CYS A 239 -5.26 -17.75 18.55
C CYS A 239 -4.22 -16.84 17.87
N PHE A 240 -3.51 -17.35 16.88
CA PHE A 240 -2.43 -16.62 16.22
C PHE A 240 -2.87 -15.92 14.92
N SER A 241 -4.12 -15.48 14.91
CA SER A 241 -4.78 -14.85 13.76
C SER A 241 -4.20 -13.48 13.39
N SER A 242 -4.23 -13.19 12.11
CA SER A 242 -3.87 -11.91 11.53
C SER A 242 -4.70 -11.62 10.27
N PRO A 243 -4.80 -10.36 9.84
CA PRO A 243 -5.44 -10.04 8.56
C PRO A 243 -4.68 -10.65 7.38
N VAL A 244 -5.41 -11.31 6.48
CA VAL A 244 -4.93 -11.77 5.16
C VAL A 244 -5.59 -10.93 4.10
N ILE A 245 -4.79 -10.32 3.23
CA ILE A 245 -5.25 -9.44 2.16
C ILE A 245 -5.20 -10.22 0.83
N ILE A 246 -6.35 -10.40 0.21
CA ILE A 246 -6.48 -10.99 -1.13
C ILE A 246 -6.89 -9.88 -2.08
N VAL A 247 -6.10 -9.66 -3.14
CA VAL A 247 -6.30 -8.56 -4.10
C VAL A 247 -6.77 -9.12 -5.43
N ASN A 248 -7.83 -8.53 -5.95
CA ASN A 248 -8.45 -8.84 -7.22
C ASN A 248 -8.42 -7.66 -8.19
N GLY A 249 -8.50 -7.97 -9.47
CA GLY A 249 -8.72 -7.02 -10.55
C GLY A 249 -7.47 -6.35 -11.10
N PRO A 250 -7.65 -5.33 -11.97
CA PRO A 250 -6.57 -4.71 -12.75
C PRO A 250 -5.44 -4.12 -11.91
N ILE A 251 -5.75 -3.61 -10.70
CA ILE A 251 -4.75 -2.99 -9.81
C ILE A 251 -3.63 -3.95 -9.46
N ALA A 252 -3.93 -5.24 -9.26
CA ALA A 252 -2.92 -6.24 -8.90
C ALA A 252 -1.79 -6.28 -9.95
N ARG A 253 -2.15 -6.26 -11.24
CA ARG A 253 -1.18 -6.23 -12.34
C ARG A 253 -0.50 -4.87 -12.45
N ARG A 254 -1.25 -3.76 -12.32
CA ARG A 254 -0.73 -2.40 -12.43
C ARG A 254 0.38 -2.13 -11.42
N ILE A 255 0.23 -2.59 -10.17
CA ILE A 255 1.23 -2.40 -9.12
C ILE A 255 2.24 -3.54 -9.01
N GLY A 256 2.19 -4.51 -9.93
CA GLY A 256 3.15 -5.60 -10.02
C GLY A 256 3.06 -6.65 -8.92
N MET A 257 1.84 -6.95 -8.42
CA MET A 257 1.64 -8.03 -7.45
C MET A 257 1.90 -9.40 -8.07
N ASN A 258 2.37 -10.33 -7.25
CA ASN A 258 2.57 -11.73 -7.61
C ASN A 258 1.35 -12.57 -7.24
N SER A 259 0.78 -13.24 -8.24
CA SER A 259 -0.27 -14.26 -8.07
C SER A 259 0.18 -15.65 -8.58
N GLY A 260 1.41 -15.76 -9.07
CA GLY A 260 2.00 -16.98 -9.66
C GLY A 260 2.91 -17.73 -8.69
N ILE A 261 4.04 -18.22 -9.20
CA ILE A 261 5.02 -18.99 -8.42
C ILE A 261 5.38 -18.22 -7.12
N ASN A 262 5.32 -18.92 -5.97
CA ASN A 262 5.63 -18.36 -4.67
C ASN A 262 4.72 -17.16 -4.24
N ALA A 263 3.47 -17.13 -4.70
CA ALA A 263 2.54 -16.02 -4.43
C ALA A 263 2.35 -15.72 -2.93
N LEU A 264 2.37 -16.74 -2.08
CA LEU A 264 2.23 -16.62 -0.63
C LEU A 264 3.57 -16.44 0.10
N GLY A 265 4.68 -16.43 -0.63
CA GLY A 265 6.04 -16.33 -0.09
C GLY A 265 6.67 -14.96 -0.27
N GLN A 266 7.97 -14.93 -0.04
CA GLN A 266 8.79 -13.72 -0.16
C GLN A 266 9.14 -13.38 -1.62
N GLY A 267 9.68 -12.17 -1.85
CA GLY A 267 10.30 -11.77 -3.13
C GLY A 267 9.53 -10.71 -3.90
N ASN A 268 8.21 -10.60 -3.73
CA ASN A 268 7.44 -9.52 -4.35
C ASN A 268 7.23 -8.36 -3.38
N ARG A 269 7.64 -7.15 -3.80
CA ARG A 269 7.58 -5.96 -2.94
C ARG A 269 6.14 -5.60 -2.57
N ALA A 270 5.20 -5.61 -3.52
CA ALA A 270 3.81 -5.24 -3.25
C ALA A 270 3.16 -6.22 -2.26
N ASN A 271 3.26 -7.54 -2.51
CA ASN A 271 2.73 -8.57 -1.61
C ASN A 271 3.32 -8.41 -0.20
N ALA A 272 4.63 -8.28 -0.09
CA ALA A 272 5.31 -8.21 1.20
C ALA A 272 4.98 -6.93 1.98
N THR A 273 5.04 -5.76 1.33
CA THR A 273 4.97 -4.48 2.04
C THR A 273 3.55 -4.02 2.34
N ILE A 274 2.56 -4.35 1.52
CA ILE A 274 1.14 -3.99 1.77
C ILE A 274 0.64 -4.71 3.03
N GLY A 275 0.85 -6.02 3.15
CA GLY A 275 0.46 -6.78 4.33
C GLY A 275 1.19 -6.29 5.58
N ARG A 276 2.50 -6.02 5.47
CA ARG A 276 3.31 -5.48 6.56
C ARG A 276 2.84 -4.11 7.01
N ALA A 277 2.46 -3.23 6.08
CA ALA A 277 1.96 -1.90 6.40
C ALA A 277 0.69 -1.96 7.25
N LEU A 278 -0.27 -2.83 6.91
CA LEU A 278 -1.47 -3.04 7.72
C LEU A 278 -1.13 -3.52 9.14
N ASN A 279 -0.24 -4.49 9.27
CA ASN A 279 0.19 -5.00 10.58
C ASN A 279 0.95 -3.95 11.40
N LEU A 280 1.81 -3.13 10.79
CA LEU A 280 2.46 -1.99 11.46
C LEU A 280 1.45 -0.94 11.92
N ILE A 281 0.40 -0.66 11.14
CA ILE A 281 -0.68 0.25 11.54
C ILE A 281 -1.43 -0.30 12.77
N ILE A 282 -1.78 -1.59 12.76
CA ILE A 282 -2.42 -2.25 13.90
C ILE A 282 -1.53 -2.16 15.14
N ARG A 283 -0.22 -2.38 14.99
CA ARG A 283 0.76 -2.28 16.06
C ARG A 283 0.95 -0.85 16.57
N ASN A 284 1.23 0.10 15.67
CA ASN A 284 1.71 1.44 16.03
C ASN A 284 0.58 2.43 16.33
N VAL A 285 -0.58 2.26 15.70
CA VAL A 285 -1.75 3.11 15.90
C VAL A 285 -2.80 2.41 16.77
N GLY A 286 -3.01 1.10 16.54
CA GLY A 286 -3.98 0.33 17.29
C GLY A 286 -3.47 -0.25 18.60
N GLY A 287 -2.16 -0.19 18.88
CA GLY A 287 -1.59 -0.74 20.13
C GLY A 287 -1.50 -2.28 20.16
N GLY A 288 -1.69 -2.96 19.04
CA GLY A 288 -1.65 -4.43 18.93
C GLY A 288 -0.23 -4.98 19.07
N ARG A 289 0.37 -4.85 20.24
CA ARG A 289 1.73 -5.31 20.54
C ARG A 289 1.73 -6.67 21.20
N PRO A 290 2.64 -7.59 20.81
CA PRO A 290 2.78 -8.89 21.43
C PRO A 290 3.01 -8.82 22.94
N GLY A 291 2.25 -9.63 23.69
CA GLY A 291 2.30 -9.66 25.16
C GLY A 291 1.50 -8.55 25.86
N GLU A 292 1.09 -7.52 25.12
CA GLU A 292 0.20 -6.45 25.61
C GLU A 292 -1.25 -6.75 25.15
N LEU A 293 -1.74 -6.09 24.11
CA LEU A 293 -3.08 -6.34 23.57
C LEU A 293 -3.13 -7.50 22.57
N ASP A 294 -2.05 -7.79 21.86
CA ASP A 294 -1.90 -9.03 21.09
C ASP A 294 -1.59 -10.19 22.06
N ARG A 295 -2.55 -11.08 22.23
CA ARG A 295 -2.50 -12.19 23.17
C ARG A 295 -2.17 -13.53 22.53
N SER A 296 -1.76 -13.56 21.28
CA SER A 296 -1.44 -14.80 20.57
C SER A 296 -0.48 -15.68 21.35
N THR A 297 -0.90 -16.95 21.58
CA THR A 297 -0.10 -17.90 22.37
C THR A 297 1.20 -18.31 21.67
N ILE A 298 1.12 -18.50 20.35
CA ILE A 298 2.28 -18.92 19.52
C ILE A 298 2.64 -17.85 18.52
N GLY A 299 1.65 -17.19 17.91
CA GLY A 299 1.83 -16.31 16.78
C GLY A 299 2.11 -17.09 15.48
N GLY A 300 2.37 -16.36 14.41
CA GLY A 300 2.67 -16.96 13.11
C GLY A 300 3.31 -15.96 12.15
N PRO A 301 3.99 -16.45 11.09
CA PRO A 301 4.63 -15.58 10.10
C PRO A 301 3.66 -14.57 9.43
N GLY A 302 2.38 -14.91 9.33
CA GLY A 302 1.33 -14.01 8.80
C GLY A 302 1.16 -12.72 9.61
N LYS A 303 1.63 -12.67 10.86
CA LYS A 303 1.63 -11.46 11.68
C LYS A 303 2.67 -10.42 11.25
N TYR A 304 3.68 -10.81 10.46
CA TYR A 304 4.56 -9.85 9.80
C TYR A 304 3.90 -9.30 8.54
N THR A 305 3.40 -10.18 7.68
CA THR A 305 2.77 -9.84 6.40
C THR A 305 1.98 -11.02 5.86
N PHE A 306 0.79 -10.78 5.34
CA PHE A 306 0.06 -11.78 4.58
C PHE A 306 -0.82 -11.07 3.54
N CYS A 307 -0.30 -10.93 2.33
CA CYS A 307 -0.99 -10.29 1.22
C CYS A 307 -0.57 -10.95 -0.09
N PHE A 308 -1.53 -11.25 -0.95
CA PHE A 308 -1.28 -11.79 -2.28
C PHE A 308 -2.40 -11.42 -3.24
N ALA A 309 -2.12 -11.55 -4.54
CA ALA A 309 -3.13 -11.37 -5.58
C ALA A 309 -3.72 -12.73 -6.00
N GLU A 310 -5.02 -12.76 -6.31
CA GLU A 310 -5.65 -13.90 -6.96
C GLU A 310 -5.17 -14.03 -8.41
N ASN A 311 -4.93 -15.25 -8.87
CA ASN A 311 -4.53 -15.52 -10.26
C ASN A 311 -5.78 -15.64 -11.15
N GLU A 312 -6.11 -14.55 -11.83
CA GLU A 312 -7.26 -14.41 -12.72
C GLU A 312 -6.95 -14.70 -14.20
N ALA A 313 -5.80 -15.33 -14.49
CA ALA A 313 -5.36 -15.51 -15.86
C ALA A 313 -6.19 -16.55 -16.66
N ASP A 314 -6.88 -17.47 -16.01
CA ASP A 314 -7.74 -18.46 -16.67
C ASP A 314 -9.17 -17.90 -16.80
N PRO A 315 -9.68 -17.70 -18.02
CA PRO A 315 -11.03 -17.13 -18.22
C PRO A 315 -12.18 -18.03 -17.73
N ARG A 316 -11.90 -19.30 -17.41
CA ARG A 316 -12.88 -20.24 -16.83
C ARG A 316 -13.00 -20.06 -15.30
N TRP A 317 -12.11 -19.27 -14.70
CA TRP A 317 -12.11 -18.98 -13.28
C TRP A 317 -12.86 -17.70 -12.99
N GLN A 318 -13.95 -17.77 -12.21
CA GLN A 318 -14.61 -16.59 -11.66
C GLN A 318 -13.81 -16.07 -10.47
N PRO A 319 -13.28 -14.83 -10.51
CA PRO A 319 -12.56 -14.24 -9.38
C PRO A 319 -13.37 -14.16 -8.09
N LEU A 320 -12.69 -14.22 -6.94
CA LEU A 320 -13.34 -14.14 -5.62
C LEU A 320 -14.14 -12.84 -5.47
N ALA A 321 -13.59 -11.71 -5.89
CA ALA A 321 -14.27 -10.43 -5.80
C ALA A 321 -15.62 -10.43 -6.55
N GLU A 322 -15.66 -11.01 -7.76
CA GLU A 322 -16.89 -11.13 -8.54
C GLU A 322 -17.89 -12.05 -7.85
N ALA A 323 -17.45 -13.20 -7.31
CA ALA A 323 -18.28 -14.11 -6.54
C ALA A 323 -18.86 -13.44 -5.27
N ARG A 324 -18.20 -12.39 -4.79
CA ARG A 324 -18.63 -11.59 -3.64
C ARG A 324 -19.33 -10.27 -4.02
N GLY A 325 -19.77 -10.14 -5.26
CA GLY A 325 -20.65 -9.06 -5.72
C GLY A 325 -19.94 -7.81 -6.26
N ILE A 326 -18.63 -7.84 -6.44
CA ILE A 326 -17.90 -6.77 -7.14
C ILE A 326 -18.10 -6.94 -8.65
N ALA A 327 -18.34 -5.85 -9.35
CA ALA A 327 -18.51 -5.88 -10.80
C ALA A 327 -17.25 -6.38 -11.53
N ALA A 328 -17.44 -7.14 -12.59
CA ALA A 328 -16.32 -7.65 -13.42
C ALA A 328 -15.41 -6.52 -13.88
N GLY A 329 -14.10 -6.77 -13.81
CA GLY A 329 -13.09 -5.79 -14.21
C GLY A 329 -12.83 -4.66 -13.20
N ARG A 330 -13.49 -4.67 -12.05
CA ARG A 330 -13.20 -3.74 -10.95
C ARG A 330 -12.14 -4.33 -10.02
N SER A 331 -11.35 -3.45 -9.42
CA SER A 331 -10.34 -3.85 -8.44
C SER A 331 -10.96 -3.94 -7.04
N ALA A 332 -10.56 -4.95 -6.27
CA ALA A 332 -11.08 -5.14 -4.91
C ALA A 332 -10.05 -5.76 -3.96
N VAL A 333 -10.27 -5.55 -2.68
CA VAL A 333 -9.62 -6.25 -1.57
C VAL A 333 -10.64 -7.12 -0.87
N THR A 334 -10.30 -8.39 -0.67
CA THR A 334 -10.99 -9.25 0.32
C THR A 334 -10.06 -9.44 1.50
N LEU A 335 -10.53 -9.02 2.68
CA LEU A 335 -9.81 -9.20 3.94
C LEU A 335 -10.37 -10.42 4.68
N PHE A 336 -9.48 -11.31 5.13
CA PHE A 336 -9.80 -12.57 5.80
C PHE A 336 -9.05 -12.68 7.13
N GLN A 337 -9.66 -13.32 8.13
CA GLN A 337 -9.06 -13.57 9.44
C GLN A 337 -8.21 -14.85 9.38
N GLY A 338 -6.95 -14.75 8.99
CA GLY A 338 -6.08 -15.91 8.79
C GLY A 338 -5.27 -16.29 10.01
N ASP A 339 -5.04 -17.58 10.15
CA ASP A 339 -4.33 -18.16 11.29
C ASP A 339 -2.98 -18.81 10.89
N GLY A 340 -2.88 -19.27 9.66
CA GLY A 340 -1.67 -19.89 9.13
C GLY A 340 -1.93 -20.61 7.82
N ILE A 341 -0.86 -21.18 7.25
CA ILE A 341 -0.91 -21.93 6.00
C ILE A 341 -0.59 -23.40 6.24
N GLN A 342 -1.45 -24.26 5.75
CA GLN A 342 -1.22 -25.70 5.61
C GLN A 342 -1.05 -26.04 4.13
N GLY A 343 0.04 -26.69 3.75
CA GLY A 343 0.22 -27.23 2.41
C GLY A 343 -0.72 -28.43 2.16
N PHE A 344 -1.24 -28.51 0.95
CA PHE A 344 -2.03 -29.65 0.47
C PHE A 344 -1.37 -30.24 -0.78
N ILE A 345 -1.28 -31.56 -0.84
CA ILE A 345 -0.67 -32.30 -1.93
C ILE A 345 -1.62 -33.39 -2.39
N ASP A 346 -1.91 -33.45 -3.69
CA ASP A 346 -2.62 -34.57 -4.30
C ASP A 346 -2.09 -34.88 -5.71
N TRP A 347 -1.22 -35.85 -5.80
CA TRP A 347 -0.59 -36.25 -7.05
C TRP A 347 -1.40 -37.28 -7.87
N LYS A 348 -2.51 -37.78 -7.32
CA LYS A 348 -3.20 -38.95 -7.91
C LYS A 348 -4.60 -38.65 -8.42
N SER A 349 -5.33 -37.74 -7.82
CA SER A 349 -6.67 -37.39 -8.27
C SER A 349 -6.65 -36.81 -9.69
N ARG A 350 -7.51 -37.33 -10.55
CA ARG A 350 -7.66 -36.90 -11.94
C ARG A 350 -9.11 -36.57 -12.28
N THR A 351 -10.03 -36.75 -11.34
CA THR A 351 -11.40 -36.38 -11.46
C THR A 351 -11.76 -35.31 -10.44
N PRO A 352 -12.69 -34.39 -10.76
CA PRO A 352 -13.19 -33.39 -9.81
C PRO A 352 -13.69 -34.00 -8.50
N GLN A 353 -14.38 -35.14 -8.59
CA GLN A 353 -14.95 -35.83 -7.44
C GLN A 353 -13.87 -36.35 -6.49
N ASP A 354 -12.80 -36.96 -7.03
CA ASP A 354 -11.72 -37.49 -6.20
C ASP A 354 -10.94 -36.34 -5.55
N LEU A 355 -10.63 -35.30 -6.32
CA LEU A 355 -9.92 -34.13 -5.81
C LEU A 355 -10.74 -33.39 -4.73
N SER A 356 -12.08 -33.25 -4.93
CA SER A 356 -12.95 -32.63 -3.92
C SER A 356 -12.94 -33.41 -2.62
N ARG A 357 -12.98 -34.78 -2.66
CA ARG A 357 -12.89 -35.61 -1.45
C ARG A 357 -11.54 -35.46 -0.75
N SER A 358 -10.47 -35.48 -1.56
CA SER A 358 -9.10 -35.32 -1.04
C SER A 358 -8.90 -33.95 -0.36
N LEU A 359 -9.34 -32.87 -0.98
CA LEU A 359 -9.33 -31.51 -0.40
C LEU A 359 -10.17 -31.44 0.87
N ALA A 360 -11.36 -32.03 0.87
CA ALA A 360 -12.24 -32.06 2.03
C ALA A 360 -11.58 -32.74 3.25
N MET A 361 -10.84 -33.85 3.06
CA MET A 361 -10.12 -34.50 4.14
C MET A 361 -9.14 -33.56 4.85
N SER A 362 -8.40 -32.73 4.10
CA SER A 362 -7.49 -31.75 4.68
C SER A 362 -8.22 -30.54 5.29
N LEU A 363 -9.30 -30.10 4.67
CA LEU A 363 -10.15 -29.01 5.19
C LEU A 363 -10.85 -29.39 6.50
N LEU A 364 -11.19 -30.68 6.73
CA LEU A 364 -11.74 -31.15 7.99
C LEU A 364 -10.77 -30.95 9.16
N ALA A 365 -9.46 -30.92 8.91
CA ALA A 365 -8.43 -30.71 9.94
C ALA A 365 -8.29 -29.25 10.39
N VAL A 366 -8.92 -28.27 9.69
CA VAL A 366 -8.86 -26.86 10.06
C VAL A 366 -9.33 -26.67 11.51
N GLY A 367 -8.46 -26.09 12.34
CA GLY A 367 -8.62 -25.93 13.76
C GLY A 367 -8.61 -27.28 14.49
N HIS A 368 -9.67 -28.06 14.37
CA HIS A 368 -9.79 -29.42 14.90
C HIS A 368 -10.88 -30.20 14.14
N PRO A 369 -10.68 -31.48 13.78
CA PRO A 369 -11.64 -32.24 12.96
C PRO A 369 -13.07 -32.33 13.53
N LYS A 370 -13.22 -32.28 14.85
CA LYS A 370 -14.52 -32.37 15.55
C LYS A 370 -15.14 -31.01 15.90
N LEU A 371 -14.41 -29.89 15.69
CA LEU A 371 -14.96 -28.55 15.84
C LEU A 371 -15.51 -28.07 14.48
N CYS A 372 -16.81 -28.14 14.38
CA CYS A 372 -17.57 -27.73 13.18
C CYS A 372 -18.32 -26.43 13.45
N GLU A 373 -18.60 -25.66 12.40
CA GLU A 373 -19.23 -24.34 12.49
C GLU A 373 -18.48 -23.37 13.44
N PHE A 374 -17.16 -23.51 13.53
CA PHE A 374 -16.34 -22.75 14.49
C PHE A 374 -15.18 -21.97 13.85
N PHE A 375 -14.56 -22.50 12.80
CA PHE A 375 -13.47 -21.87 12.07
C PHE A 375 -13.92 -21.53 10.66
N ASN A 376 -13.23 -20.60 10.01
CA ASN A 376 -13.33 -20.37 8.57
C ASN A 376 -12.02 -20.80 7.88
N ALA A 377 -12.00 -20.81 6.55
CA ALA A 377 -10.81 -21.17 5.78
C ALA A 377 -10.79 -20.50 4.40
N VAL A 378 -9.59 -20.29 3.88
CA VAL A 378 -9.37 -20.01 2.45
C VAL A 378 -8.67 -21.20 1.83
N LEU A 379 -9.27 -21.83 0.84
CA LEU A 379 -8.63 -22.81 -0.02
C LEU A 379 -7.97 -22.08 -1.19
N VAL A 380 -6.66 -22.15 -1.26
CA VAL A 380 -5.86 -21.60 -2.36
C VAL A 380 -5.56 -22.72 -3.36
N LEU A 381 -6.32 -22.78 -4.45
CA LEU A 381 -6.12 -23.75 -5.51
C LEU A 381 -4.95 -23.34 -6.42
N SER A 382 -4.01 -24.25 -6.63
CA SER A 382 -3.02 -24.07 -7.69
C SER A 382 -3.65 -24.15 -9.08
N PRO A 383 -2.99 -23.59 -10.12
CA PRO A 383 -3.45 -23.74 -11.49
C PRO A 383 -3.63 -25.20 -11.94
N GLU A 384 -2.80 -26.14 -11.48
CA GLU A 384 -2.91 -27.56 -11.83
C GLU A 384 -4.13 -28.24 -11.22
N HIS A 385 -4.38 -28.02 -9.91
CA HIS A 385 -5.59 -28.55 -9.27
C HIS A 385 -6.85 -27.89 -9.84
N HIS A 386 -6.82 -26.56 -10.12
CA HIS A 386 -7.93 -25.89 -10.79
C HIS A 386 -8.21 -26.50 -12.15
N ALA A 387 -7.18 -26.84 -12.94
CA ALA A 387 -7.35 -27.42 -14.28
C ALA A 387 -8.18 -28.73 -14.24
N ILE A 388 -8.01 -29.58 -13.21
CA ILE A 388 -8.80 -30.81 -13.05
C ILE A 388 -10.31 -30.50 -12.98
N PHE A 389 -10.70 -29.42 -12.31
CA PHE A 389 -12.08 -28.97 -12.26
C PHE A 389 -12.53 -28.32 -13.57
N ALA A 390 -11.73 -27.39 -14.07
CA ALA A 390 -12.05 -26.60 -15.25
C ALA A 390 -12.15 -27.45 -16.53
N ASP A 391 -11.27 -28.45 -16.71
CA ASP A 391 -11.28 -29.36 -17.86
C ASP A 391 -12.50 -30.29 -17.85
N ALA A 392 -13.10 -30.54 -16.68
CA ALA A 392 -14.35 -31.26 -16.53
C ALA A 392 -15.60 -30.32 -16.56
N GLY A 393 -15.42 -29.04 -16.87
CA GLY A 393 -16.49 -28.05 -16.96
C GLY A 393 -17.10 -27.65 -15.60
N TRP A 394 -16.31 -27.72 -14.50
CA TRP A 394 -16.76 -27.25 -13.21
C TRP A 394 -16.39 -25.79 -13.01
N ASP A 395 -17.39 -24.99 -12.74
CA ASP A 395 -17.24 -23.61 -12.29
C ASP A 395 -16.99 -23.51 -10.77
N ARG A 396 -16.75 -22.31 -10.27
CA ARG A 396 -16.58 -22.02 -8.84
C ARG A 396 -17.74 -22.57 -7.99
N ALA A 397 -18.96 -22.29 -8.39
CA ALA A 397 -20.14 -22.68 -7.61
C ALA A 397 -20.24 -24.20 -7.45
N ARG A 398 -19.93 -24.96 -8.50
CA ARG A 398 -19.92 -26.42 -8.47
C ARG A 398 -18.78 -26.97 -7.62
N ILE A 399 -17.59 -26.35 -7.67
CA ILE A 399 -16.45 -26.71 -6.81
C ILE A 399 -16.84 -26.50 -5.33
N GLU A 400 -17.38 -25.34 -4.98
CA GLU A 400 -17.77 -25.00 -3.61
C GLU A 400 -18.90 -25.92 -3.10
N ALA A 401 -19.88 -26.22 -3.93
CA ALA A 401 -20.96 -27.16 -3.59
C ALA A 401 -20.40 -28.56 -3.31
N SER A 402 -19.53 -29.08 -4.17
CA SER A 402 -18.91 -30.40 -3.98
C SER A 402 -18.05 -30.46 -2.74
N LEU A 403 -17.27 -29.41 -2.45
CA LEU A 403 -16.49 -29.33 -1.20
C LEU A 403 -17.41 -29.36 0.00
N ARG A 404 -18.48 -28.56 -0.01
CA ARG A 404 -19.47 -28.50 1.10
C ARG A 404 -20.10 -29.86 1.36
N ASP A 405 -20.53 -30.56 0.32
CA ASP A 405 -21.11 -31.90 0.47
C ASP A 405 -20.14 -32.90 1.12
N ASN A 406 -18.86 -32.86 0.76
CA ASN A 406 -17.84 -33.72 1.33
C ASN A 406 -17.36 -33.29 2.73
N LEU A 407 -17.70 -32.07 3.16
CA LEU A 407 -17.34 -31.54 4.50
C LEU A 407 -18.41 -31.77 5.55
N ARG A 408 -19.57 -32.33 5.18
CA ARG A 408 -20.64 -32.67 6.12
C ARG A 408 -20.33 -33.97 6.83
N ARG A 409 -20.56 -33.99 8.14
CA ARG A 409 -20.30 -35.15 9.00
C ARG A 409 -21.49 -35.46 9.89
N PRO A 410 -21.77 -36.75 10.17
CA PRO A 410 -22.75 -37.11 11.20
C PRO A 410 -22.35 -36.55 12.56
N GLY A 411 -23.24 -35.90 13.25
CA GLY A 411 -22.96 -35.30 14.57
C GLY A 411 -22.48 -36.31 15.59
N ARG A 412 -22.96 -37.57 15.55
CA ARG A 412 -22.48 -38.66 16.42
C ARG A 412 -20.96 -38.90 16.37
N ASP A 413 -20.32 -38.59 15.22
CA ASP A 413 -18.86 -38.72 15.07
C ASP A 413 -18.12 -37.50 15.64
N LEU A 414 -18.84 -36.39 15.86
CA LEU A 414 -18.33 -35.07 16.23
C LEU A 414 -18.51 -34.78 17.73
N VAL A 415 -19.41 -35.49 18.44
CA VAL A 415 -19.64 -35.22 19.86
C VAL A 415 -18.40 -35.49 20.69
N ALA A 416 -18.25 -34.78 21.81
CA ALA A 416 -17.15 -34.96 22.76
C ALA A 416 -17.10 -36.42 23.23
N GLY A 417 -15.88 -37.02 23.31
CA GLY A 417 -15.67 -38.42 23.67
C GLY A 417 -15.84 -39.43 22.53
N ALA A 418 -16.52 -39.13 21.44
CA ALA A 418 -16.63 -40.04 20.31
C ALA A 418 -15.24 -40.39 19.74
N HIS A 419 -15.07 -41.65 19.36
CA HIS A 419 -13.79 -42.22 18.88
C HIS A 419 -12.60 -42.02 19.84
N GLY A 420 -12.87 -41.88 21.14
CA GLY A 420 -11.83 -41.70 22.16
C GLY A 420 -11.19 -40.29 22.18
N VAL A 421 -11.72 -39.36 21.45
CA VAL A 421 -11.22 -37.94 21.38
C VAL A 421 -12.08 -37.09 22.31
N GLY A 422 -11.47 -36.52 23.36
CA GLY A 422 -12.15 -35.70 24.36
C GLY A 422 -12.80 -34.44 23.80
N GLU A 423 -12.17 -33.81 22.80
CA GLU A 423 -12.72 -32.64 22.13
C GLU A 423 -13.95 -33.00 21.27
N GLY A 424 -14.87 -32.05 21.08
CA GLY A 424 -16.03 -32.23 20.22
C GLY A 424 -17.23 -31.35 20.56
N MET A 425 -18.31 -31.57 19.85
CA MET A 425 -19.56 -30.82 19.98
C MET A 425 -20.40 -31.38 21.17
N PRO A 426 -21.40 -30.61 21.63
CA PRO A 426 -22.39 -31.14 22.60
C PRO A 426 -23.15 -32.35 22.06
N ALA A 427 -23.57 -33.22 22.95
CA ALA A 427 -24.22 -34.51 22.61
C ALA A 427 -25.60 -34.36 21.94
N ASP A 428 -26.28 -33.26 22.15
CA ASP A 428 -27.59 -32.93 21.53
C ASP A 428 -27.53 -32.79 20.00
N ARG A 429 -26.36 -32.69 19.42
CA ARG A 429 -26.15 -32.62 17.97
C ARG A 429 -25.96 -34.00 17.31
N GLY A 430 -26.02 -35.09 18.05
CA GLY A 430 -25.65 -36.42 17.58
C GLY A 430 -26.42 -36.93 16.35
N ASP A 431 -27.68 -36.61 16.21
CA ASP A 431 -28.53 -37.06 15.11
C ASP A 431 -28.47 -36.14 13.86
N ALA A 432 -27.80 -35.00 13.95
CA ALA A 432 -27.74 -34.03 12.86
C ALA A 432 -26.60 -34.35 11.88
N MET A 433 -26.75 -33.94 10.63
CA MET A 433 -25.62 -33.75 9.70
C MET A 433 -25.11 -32.33 9.89
N VAL A 434 -23.83 -32.19 10.21
CA VAL A 434 -23.18 -30.95 10.60
C VAL A 434 -22.17 -30.55 9.54
N ASP A 435 -22.25 -29.30 9.10
CA ASP A 435 -21.27 -28.72 8.17
C ASP A 435 -19.99 -28.33 8.91
N LYS A 436 -18.83 -28.54 8.27
CA LYS A 436 -17.55 -28.15 8.85
C LYS A 436 -17.45 -26.64 9.05
N PHE A 437 -17.86 -25.91 8.03
CA PHE A 437 -17.87 -24.45 8.01
C PHE A 437 -19.31 -23.95 7.99
N TRP A 438 -19.55 -22.78 8.54
CA TRP A 438 -20.80 -22.07 8.33
C TRP A 438 -20.92 -21.63 6.83
N PRO A 439 -22.08 -21.25 6.31
CA PRO A 439 -22.32 -21.12 4.85
C PRO A 439 -21.33 -20.28 4.07
N GLU A 440 -20.77 -19.24 4.66
CA GLU A 440 -19.78 -18.33 4.05
C GLU A 440 -18.35 -18.53 4.60
N GLY A 441 -18.13 -19.55 5.40
CA GLY A 441 -16.89 -19.79 6.13
C GLY A 441 -15.77 -20.42 5.29
N LEU A 442 -16.04 -20.86 4.06
CA LEU A 442 -15.04 -21.37 3.13
C LEU A 442 -14.96 -20.48 1.90
N LEU A 443 -13.83 -19.82 1.72
CA LEU A 443 -13.49 -19.11 0.50
C LEU A 443 -12.59 -19.99 -0.38
N VAL A 444 -12.77 -19.92 -1.69
CA VAL A 444 -11.90 -20.59 -2.65
C VAL A 444 -11.25 -19.53 -3.53
N VAL A 445 -9.94 -19.54 -3.66
CA VAL A 445 -9.17 -18.62 -4.51
C VAL A 445 -8.18 -19.40 -5.36
N ARG A 446 -7.74 -18.82 -6.46
CA ARG A 446 -6.72 -19.42 -7.31
C ARG A 446 -5.44 -18.62 -7.21
N ALA A 447 -4.32 -19.26 -6.86
CA ALA A 447 -2.99 -18.64 -6.87
C ALA A 447 -1.89 -19.72 -6.95
N GLY A 448 -0.68 -19.27 -7.20
CA GLY A 448 0.48 -20.16 -7.23
C GLY A 448 0.95 -20.53 -8.66
N GLY A 449 2.03 -21.30 -8.71
CA GLY A 449 2.60 -21.82 -9.94
C GLY A 449 1.91 -23.08 -10.44
N ALA A 450 2.12 -23.42 -11.70
CA ALA A 450 1.58 -24.62 -12.34
C ALA A 450 2.60 -25.77 -12.30
N ALA A 451 2.97 -26.21 -11.09
CA ALA A 451 3.91 -27.32 -10.91
C ALA A 451 3.70 -28.04 -9.57
N GLY A 452 3.76 -29.36 -9.59
CA GLY A 452 3.86 -30.21 -8.41
C GLY A 452 2.53 -30.63 -7.78
N LEU A 453 1.38 -30.22 -8.31
CA LEU A 453 0.05 -30.54 -7.77
C LEU A 453 -0.06 -30.21 -6.27
N TYR A 454 0.32 -28.98 -5.93
CA TYR A 454 0.21 -28.40 -4.60
C TYR A 454 -0.88 -27.35 -4.56
N SER A 455 -1.63 -27.34 -3.49
CA SER A 455 -2.53 -26.26 -3.09
C SER A 455 -2.25 -25.87 -1.65
N ALA A 456 -2.93 -24.88 -1.12
CA ALA A 456 -2.77 -24.48 0.27
C ALA A 456 -4.13 -24.23 0.93
N ILE A 457 -4.18 -24.43 2.23
CA ILE A 457 -5.31 -24.07 3.08
C ILE A 457 -4.81 -23.01 4.05
N CYS A 458 -5.37 -21.80 3.98
CA CYS A 458 -5.21 -20.79 5.01
C CYS A 458 -6.31 -21.03 6.04
N CYS A 459 -5.91 -21.51 7.21
CA CYS A 459 -6.82 -21.67 8.34
C CYS A 459 -7.25 -20.28 8.81
N GLY A 460 -8.48 -20.15 9.30
CA GLY A 460 -9.02 -18.90 9.76
C GLY A 460 -9.58 -18.99 11.17
N TRP A 461 -9.81 -17.83 11.75
CA TRP A 461 -10.37 -17.67 13.09
C TRP A 461 -11.76 -17.05 12.99
N THR A 462 -12.65 -17.48 13.88
CA THR A 462 -13.94 -16.84 14.11
C THR A 462 -14.13 -16.61 15.60
N GLY A 463 -14.87 -15.59 15.96
CA GLY A 463 -15.23 -15.27 17.33
C GLY A 463 -16.64 -14.71 17.38
N GLY A 464 -17.20 -14.57 18.58
CA GLY A 464 -18.49 -13.97 18.77
C GLY A 464 -19.65 -14.79 18.16
N ARG A 465 -20.55 -14.12 17.45
CA ARG A 465 -21.69 -14.72 16.76
C ARG A 465 -21.33 -15.02 15.31
N PHE A 466 -20.99 -16.25 15.00
CA PHE A 466 -20.42 -16.70 13.71
C PHE A 466 -21.07 -16.15 12.43
N ARG A 467 -22.37 -15.89 12.43
CA ARG A 467 -23.07 -15.39 11.24
C ARG A 467 -23.14 -13.86 11.16
N GLU A 468 -22.91 -13.18 12.25
CA GLU A 468 -23.00 -11.73 12.38
C GLU A 468 -21.64 -11.06 12.56
N GLU A 469 -20.63 -11.83 12.99
CA GLU A 469 -19.30 -11.35 13.33
C GLU A 469 -18.23 -12.26 12.73
N SER A 470 -17.00 -11.77 12.65
CA SER A 470 -15.82 -12.50 12.16
C SER A 470 -15.97 -13.04 10.74
N GLN A 471 -16.59 -12.23 9.86
CA GLN A 471 -16.73 -12.59 8.46
C GLN A 471 -15.68 -11.92 7.59
N PRO A 472 -15.23 -12.57 6.50
CA PRO A 472 -14.43 -11.92 5.48
C PRO A 472 -15.15 -10.72 4.87
N VAL A 473 -14.41 -9.65 4.62
CA VAL A 473 -14.97 -8.40 4.07
C VAL A 473 -14.33 -8.11 2.72
N THR A 474 -15.16 -7.88 1.72
CA THR A 474 -14.73 -7.46 0.37
C THR A 474 -15.12 -6.02 0.13
N ILE A 475 -14.17 -5.21 -0.31
CA ILE A 475 -14.36 -3.79 -0.64
C ILE A 475 -13.77 -3.51 -2.02
N GLU A 476 -14.54 -2.81 -2.86
CA GLU A 476 -14.04 -2.27 -4.11
C GLU A 476 -13.00 -1.17 -3.83
N ILE A 477 -11.90 -1.18 -4.57
CA ILE A 477 -10.85 -0.17 -4.47
C ILE A 477 -11.27 1.07 -5.24
N ALA A 478 -11.30 2.22 -4.57
CA ALA A 478 -11.45 3.51 -5.22
C ALA A 478 -10.14 3.85 -5.97
N GLU A 479 -10.24 3.98 -7.30
CA GLU A 479 -9.11 4.31 -8.19
C GLU A 479 -9.23 5.75 -8.69
#